data_4bc734050e51d6bc2a6fbf6916e61a15
#
_entry.id   4bc734050e51d6bc2a6fbf6916e61a15
#
_cell.length_a   1.000
_cell.length_b   1.000
_cell.length_c   1.000
_cell.angle_alpha   90.00
_cell.angle_beta   90.00
_cell.angle_gamma   90.00
#
_symmetry.space_group_name_H-M   'P 1'
#
loop_
_entity.id
_entity.type
_entity.pdbx_description
1 polymer ?
#
loop_
_entity_poly.entity_id
_entity_poly.type
_entity_poly.pdbx_seq_one_letter_code
_entity_poly.pdbx_strand_id
1 'polypeptide(L)'
;SSVYIEVTATPQAVLLQSLVSGWRPSFVTYFKPGSQYLGGNFFYSDPTSYCAKFTEDNELDKIIADDDTVTPDGLRDSILTFLEVCAYKKIKGETNCNFMIHPNVKIDVHNKFVNRVQEFLNLLEVSQNEKGFEKALKNIWTDLQHTKPDFPSFEDIQNGVTDILDNTEIMVVPLNSKSFVCRDSSNPDALDLSKGFNIVIGGNTLGRGITFPHLQTVYYCRSAKRMQADTFWQHSRIFGYDREKELVRIFIPQPLYKFFVELNKSNEMLIEQVTHGLENLQVILPADISPTRKTVLDSKYLNAIVGGMNFFASDPVDSNTEVIDSIVSQYGDALSVPTNEETVINLLQLVGSYDSQDFSSQKYISCVHALCAKRPSVKLRLIVRKNREISKGTGTLLSENDRKLGSKFDDEIVLTLYRVNGEVAKGWNGKPLWIPNIKFPKNICFYDTFEN
;
A
#
# COMPACT_ATOMS: atom_id res chain seq x y z
N SER A 1 -35.95 -15.96 -8.99
CA SER A 1 -35.00 -15.08 -8.29
C SER A 1 -33.59 -15.40 -8.71
N SER A 2 -32.82 -14.41 -9.13
CA SER A 2 -31.41 -14.59 -9.49
C SER A 2 -30.54 -14.31 -8.28
N VAL A 3 -29.48 -15.12 -8.07
CA VAL A 3 -28.46 -14.88 -7.06
C VAL A 3 -27.21 -14.38 -7.76
N TYR A 4 -26.65 -13.27 -7.29
CA TYR A 4 -25.40 -12.72 -7.79
C TYR A 4 -24.31 -12.96 -6.74
N ILE A 5 -23.20 -13.56 -7.16
CA ILE A 5 -22.02 -13.80 -6.31
C ILE A 5 -20.82 -13.17 -7.00
N GLU A 6 -20.12 -12.32 -6.28
CA GLU A 6 -18.87 -11.72 -6.73
C GLU A 6 -17.69 -12.31 -5.96
N VAL A 7 -16.65 -12.70 -6.69
CA VAL A 7 -15.40 -13.25 -6.12
C VAL A 7 -14.26 -12.33 -6.53
N THR A 8 -13.52 -11.81 -5.57
CA THR A 8 -12.42 -10.86 -5.82
C THR A 8 -11.25 -11.10 -4.89
N ALA A 9 -10.04 -10.85 -5.40
CA ALA A 9 -8.81 -10.77 -4.61
C ALA A 9 -8.47 -9.33 -4.17
N THR A 10 -9.24 -8.33 -4.66
CA THR A 10 -9.07 -6.91 -4.34
C THR A 10 -10.40 -6.32 -3.88
N PRO A 11 -10.85 -6.64 -2.65
CA PRO A 11 -12.19 -6.33 -2.18
C PRO A 11 -12.47 -4.85 -1.98
N GLN A 12 -11.43 -4.00 -1.88
CA GLN A 12 -11.56 -2.58 -1.59
C GLN A 12 -12.46 -1.87 -2.60
N ALA A 13 -12.24 -2.10 -3.90
CA ALA A 13 -13.02 -1.49 -4.96
C ALA A 13 -14.47 -1.95 -4.93
N VAL A 14 -14.69 -3.25 -4.77
CA VAL A 14 -16.03 -3.86 -4.77
C VAL A 14 -16.84 -3.41 -3.58
N LEU A 15 -16.26 -3.41 -2.38
CA LEU A 15 -16.94 -3.01 -1.16
C LEU A 15 -17.30 -1.52 -1.17
N LEU A 16 -16.41 -0.66 -1.65
CA LEU A 16 -16.70 0.77 -1.79
C LEU A 16 -17.74 1.05 -2.88
N GLN A 17 -17.68 0.32 -4.01
CA GLN A 17 -18.62 0.47 -5.11
C GLN A 17 -20.04 0.01 -4.73
N SER A 18 -20.17 -1.09 -3.99
CA SER A 18 -21.46 -1.66 -3.62
C SER A 18 -22.33 -0.69 -2.83
N LEU A 19 -21.71 0.18 -2.05
CA LEU A 19 -22.40 1.18 -1.23
C LEU A 19 -22.92 2.34 -2.08
N VAL A 20 -22.14 2.76 -3.07
CA VAL A 20 -22.50 3.82 -4.02
C VAL A 20 -23.62 3.39 -4.96
N SER A 21 -23.61 2.14 -5.41
CA SER A 21 -24.58 1.62 -6.38
C SER A 21 -25.88 1.08 -5.76
N GLY A 22 -26.00 1.09 -4.43
CA GLY A 22 -27.10 0.45 -3.72
C GLY A 22 -27.07 -1.09 -3.75
N TRP A 23 -25.97 -1.67 -4.24
CA TRP A 23 -25.75 -3.12 -4.32
C TRP A 23 -24.98 -3.61 -3.09
N ARG A 24 -25.50 -3.32 -1.91
CA ARG A 24 -24.89 -3.82 -0.68
C ARG A 24 -24.98 -5.34 -0.64
N PRO A 25 -23.87 -6.07 -0.51
CA PRO A 25 -23.91 -7.52 -0.40
C PRO A 25 -24.64 -7.93 0.89
N SER A 26 -25.46 -8.97 0.83
CA SER A 26 -26.14 -9.51 2.01
C SER A 26 -25.16 -10.15 2.99
N PHE A 27 -24.02 -10.62 2.47
CA PHE A 27 -22.92 -11.18 3.26
C PHE A 27 -21.62 -11.05 2.48
N VAL A 28 -20.52 -11.06 3.20
CA VAL A 28 -19.16 -11.20 2.65
C VAL A 28 -18.47 -12.34 3.40
N THR A 29 -17.81 -13.21 2.65
CA THR A 29 -17.02 -14.30 3.24
C THR A 29 -15.57 -14.13 2.82
N TYR A 30 -14.68 -14.02 3.80
CA TYR A 30 -13.24 -14.04 3.56
C TYR A 30 -12.71 -15.47 3.64
N PHE A 31 -12.08 -15.91 2.56
CA PHE A 31 -11.39 -17.19 2.51
C PHE A 31 -9.94 -17.01 2.87
N LYS A 32 -9.55 -17.48 4.05
CA LYS A 32 -8.16 -17.43 4.48
C LYS A 32 -7.33 -18.35 3.59
N PRO A 33 -6.23 -17.88 3.00
CA PRO A 33 -5.34 -18.72 2.21
C PRO A 33 -4.70 -19.81 3.07
N GLY A 34 -4.28 -20.91 2.42
CA GLY A 34 -3.57 -22.00 3.10
C GLY A 34 -2.22 -21.56 3.67
N SER A 35 -1.68 -22.32 4.61
CA SER A 35 -0.45 -21.98 5.36
C SER A 35 0.82 -21.83 4.51
N GLN A 36 0.84 -22.43 3.32
CA GLN A 36 1.98 -22.34 2.40
C GLN A 36 1.88 -21.15 1.43
N TYR A 37 0.80 -20.38 1.49
CA TYR A 37 0.64 -19.20 0.64
C TYR A 37 1.54 -18.05 1.14
N LEU A 38 2.44 -17.60 0.29
CA LEU A 38 3.21 -16.40 0.53
C LEU A 38 2.43 -15.18 0.01
N GLY A 39 1.92 -14.39 0.91
CA GLY A 39 1.09 -13.22 0.63
C GLY A 39 1.70 -11.92 1.12
N GLY A 40 0.88 -10.87 1.25
CA GLY A 40 1.32 -9.53 1.63
C GLY A 40 2.14 -9.49 2.91
N ASN A 41 1.75 -10.24 3.93
CA ASN A 41 2.44 -10.27 5.23
C ASN A 41 3.84 -10.88 5.19
N PHE A 42 4.10 -11.73 4.21
CA PHE A 42 5.44 -12.25 3.98
C PHE A 42 6.32 -11.25 3.24
N PHE A 43 5.78 -10.64 2.17
CA PHE A 43 6.57 -9.79 1.29
C PHE A 43 6.68 -8.34 1.77
N TYR A 44 5.59 -7.78 2.30
CA TYR A 44 5.47 -6.35 2.64
C TYR A 44 5.14 -6.17 4.12
N SER A 45 6.07 -6.60 4.98
CA SER A 45 5.96 -6.54 6.43
C SER A 45 6.73 -5.37 7.05
N ASP A 46 6.40 -5.09 8.30
CA ASP A 46 7.13 -4.21 9.19
C ASP A 46 7.39 -4.96 10.51
N PRO A 47 8.63 -5.31 10.86
CA PRO A 47 9.88 -4.93 10.19
C PRO A 47 10.04 -5.51 8.77
N THR A 48 10.92 -4.88 7.98
CA THR A 48 11.17 -5.22 6.57
C THR A 48 11.47 -6.70 6.38
N SER A 49 10.76 -7.31 5.44
CA SER A 49 11.01 -8.71 5.06
C SER A 49 12.42 -8.91 4.52
N TYR A 50 13.05 -10.01 4.89
CA TYR A 50 14.40 -10.37 4.38
C TYR A 50 14.46 -10.53 2.86
N CYS A 51 13.33 -10.85 2.23
CA CYS A 51 13.24 -11.00 0.78
C CYS A 51 13.31 -9.68 0.03
N ALA A 52 13.11 -8.53 0.70
CA ALA A 52 13.18 -7.21 0.08
C ALA A 52 14.64 -6.73 -0.05
N LYS A 53 15.02 -6.41 -1.29
CA LYS A 53 16.31 -5.82 -1.65
C LYS A 53 16.05 -4.43 -2.19
N PHE A 54 16.58 -3.41 -1.53
CA PHE A 54 16.34 -2.03 -1.95
C PHE A 54 17.25 -1.63 -3.10
N THR A 55 16.61 -1.03 -4.11
CA THR A 55 17.28 -0.48 -5.29
C THR A 55 17.30 1.04 -5.22
N GLU A 56 18.08 1.70 -6.07
CA GLU A 56 18.04 3.15 -6.22
C GLU A 56 16.72 3.60 -6.87
N ASP A 57 16.22 4.76 -6.44
CA ASP A 57 14.93 5.29 -6.92
C ASP A 57 14.97 5.71 -8.41
N ASN A 58 16.15 5.97 -8.95
CA ASN A 58 16.37 6.49 -10.30
C ASN A 58 16.80 5.44 -11.33
N GLU A 59 16.83 4.14 -11.00
CA GLU A 59 17.25 3.09 -11.94
C GLU A 59 16.38 3.05 -13.20
N LEU A 60 15.07 3.29 -13.06
CA LEU A 60 14.17 3.41 -14.21
C LEU A 60 14.60 4.53 -15.16
N ASP A 61 14.93 5.70 -14.62
CA ASP A 61 15.32 6.87 -15.41
C ASP A 61 16.68 6.63 -16.10
N LYS A 62 17.63 5.96 -15.44
CA LYS A 62 18.92 5.56 -16.03
C LYS A 62 18.73 4.66 -17.26
N ILE A 63 17.81 3.70 -17.21
CA ILE A 63 17.52 2.80 -18.33
C ILE A 63 16.76 3.53 -19.45
N ILE A 64 15.85 4.45 -19.11
CA ILE A 64 15.07 5.21 -20.10
C ILE A 64 15.96 6.22 -20.85
N ALA A 65 16.88 6.88 -20.16
CA ALA A 65 17.76 7.89 -20.76
C ALA A 65 18.68 7.34 -21.84
N ASP A 66 19.04 6.04 -21.73
CA ASP A 66 19.86 5.32 -22.72
C ASP A 66 21.28 5.91 -22.93
N ASP A 67 21.67 6.84 -22.09
CA ASP A 67 22.96 7.55 -22.18
C ASP A 67 24.10 6.77 -21.54
N ASP A 68 23.77 5.70 -20.77
CA ASP A 68 24.73 4.87 -20.06
C ASP A 68 24.52 3.40 -20.41
N THR A 69 25.58 2.74 -20.84
CA THR A 69 25.59 1.32 -21.15
C THR A 69 25.66 0.43 -19.91
N VAL A 70 25.87 1.02 -18.74
CA VAL A 70 25.99 0.31 -17.48
C VAL A 70 24.62 -0.14 -16.96
N THR A 71 24.50 -1.42 -16.68
CA THR A 71 23.31 -1.98 -16.04
C THR A 71 23.23 -1.51 -14.59
N PRO A 72 22.13 -0.86 -14.15
CA PRO A 72 21.97 -0.42 -12.77
C PRO A 72 22.14 -1.55 -11.76
N ASP A 73 22.67 -1.25 -10.58
CA ASP A 73 23.02 -2.23 -9.57
C ASP A 73 21.87 -3.13 -9.15
N GLY A 74 20.69 -2.57 -8.92
CA GLY A 74 19.53 -3.36 -8.54
C GLY A 74 19.04 -4.30 -9.64
N LEU A 75 19.05 -3.85 -10.90
CA LEU A 75 18.73 -4.72 -12.03
C LEU A 75 19.80 -5.82 -12.20
N ARG A 76 21.09 -5.47 -12.10
CA ARG A 76 22.20 -6.42 -12.13
C ARG A 76 22.03 -7.50 -11.07
N ASP A 77 21.88 -7.10 -9.81
CA ASP A 77 21.77 -8.02 -8.68
C ASP A 77 20.52 -8.90 -8.76
N SER A 78 19.43 -8.37 -9.33
CA SER A 78 18.22 -9.17 -9.57
C SER A 78 18.41 -10.26 -10.62
N ILE A 79 19.17 -9.97 -11.71
CA ILE A 79 19.52 -10.96 -12.73
C ILE A 79 20.46 -12.03 -12.15
N LEU A 80 21.48 -11.61 -11.41
CA LEU A 80 22.42 -12.56 -10.76
C LEU A 80 21.69 -13.46 -9.76
N THR A 81 20.78 -12.90 -8.94
CA THR A 81 19.94 -13.67 -8.03
C THR A 81 19.12 -14.72 -8.79
N PHE A 82 18.49 -14.32 -9.90
CA PHE A 82 17.70 -15.23 -10.71
C PHE A 82 18.57 -16.36 -11.30
N LEU A 83 19.77 -16.06 -11.82
CA LEU A 83 20.70 -17.05 -12.35
C LEU A 83 21.11 -18.08 -11.30
N GLU A 84 21.44 -17.67 -10.08
CA GLU A 84 21.79 -18.58 -8.99
C GLU A 84 20.63 -19.45 -8.54
N VAL A 85 19.41 -18.88 -8.51
CA VAL A 85 18.20 -19.68 -8.23
C VAL A 85 17.93 -20.68 -9.35
N CYS A 86 18.13 -20.32 -10.62
CA CYS A 86 18.03 -21.25 -11.74
C CYS A 86 19.08 -22.36 -11.65
N ALA A 87 20.34 -22.05 -11.31
CA ALA A 87 21.39 -23.04 -11.09
C ALA A 87 21.01 -24.02 -9.96
N TYR A 88 20.52 -23.51 -8.83
CA TYR A 88 19.97 -24.34 -7.75
C TYR A 88 18.85 -25.27 -8.24
N LYS A 89 17.87 -24.73 -8.97
CA LYS A 89 16.75 -25.50 -9.54
C LYS A 89 17.27 -26.61 -10.45
N LYS A 90 18.21 -26.30 -11.32
CA LYS A 90 18.83 -27.26 -12.23
C LYS A 90 19.57 -28.39 -11.48
N ILE A 91 20.30 -28.07 -10.41
CA ILE A 91 20.95 -29.05 -9.52
C ILE A 91 19.91 -29.98 -8.88
N LYS A 92 18.70 -29.47 -8.57
CA LYS A 92 17.59 -30.26 -8.03
C LYS A 92 16.78 -31.03 -9.08
N GLY A 93 17.15 -30.92 -10.37
CA GLY A 93 16.44 -31.56 -11.49
C GLY A 93 15.15 -30.82 -11.88
N GLU A 94 14.95 -29.58 -11.41
CA GLU A 94 13.85 -28.73 -11.81
C GLU A 94 14.24 -27.89 -13.03
N THR A 95 13.32 -27.68 -13.96
CA THR A 95 13.59 -27.03 -15.26
C THR A 95 12.77 -25.79 -15.49
N ASN A 96 12.16 -25.22 -14.44
CA ASN A 96 11.38 -24.01 -14.55
C ASN A 96 11.64 -23.05 -13.40
N CYS A 97 11.83 -21.78 -13.77
CA CYS A 97 11.90 -20.66 -12.84
C CYS A 97 11.53 -19.39 -13.61
N ASN A 98 10.80 -18.50 -12.97
CA ASN A 98 10.41 -17.24 -13.57
C ASN A 98 10.93 -16.04 -12.77
N PHE A 99 11.34 -15.01 -13.51
CA PHE A 99 11.68 -13.70 -13.01
C PHE A 99 10.81 -12.66 -13.70
N MET A 100 10.19 -11.76 -12.95
CA MET A 100 9.33 -10.70 -13.45
C MET A 100 9.96 -9.33 -13.30
N ILE A 101 10.10 -8.60 -14.39
CA ILE A 101 10.52 -7.19 -14.42
C ILE A 101 9.30 -6.32 -14.75
N HIS A 102 8.95 -5.42 -13.83
CA HIS A 102 7.81 -4.52 -13.96
C HIS A 102 8.25 -3.05 -13.96
N PRO A 103 8.68 -2.50 -15.12
CA PRO A 103 9.26 -1.15 -15.16
C PRO A 103 8.21 -0.05 -15.31
N ASN A 104 7.30 -0.16 -16.30
CA ASN A 104 6.35 0.89 -16.69
C ASN A 104 5.21 0.28 -17.51
N VAL A 105 4.25 1.11 -17.92
CA VAL A 105 3.14 0.71 -18.82
C VAL A 105 3.48 0.87 -20.30
N LYS A 106 4.53 1.61 -20.65
CA LYS A 106 4.89 1.94 -22.05
C LYS A 106 5.70 0.82 -22.69
N ILE A 107 5.30 0.40 -23.89
CA ILE A 107 5.97 -0.67 -24.65
C ILE A 107 7.42 -0.31 -24.99
N ASP A 108 7.70 0.96 -25.34
CA ASP A 108 9.06 1.42 -25.66
C ASP A 108 10.02 1.24 -24.47
N VAL A 109 9.52 1.45 -23.24
CA VAL A 109 10.28 1.21 -22.03
C VAL A 109 10.55 -0.29 -21.82
N HIS A 110 9.58 -1.15 -22.14
CA HIS A 110 9.79 -2.61 -22.09
C HIS A 110 10.91 -3.05 -23.02
N ASN A 111 10.93 -2.52 -24.26
CA ASN A 111 11.98 -2.84 -25.23
C ASN A 111 13.38 -2.41 -24.73
N LYS A 112 13.49 -1.24 -24.09
CA LYS A 112 14.76 -0.80 -23.50
C LYS A 112 15.24 -1.76 -22.41
N PHE A 113 14.33 -2.24 -21.57
CA PHE A 113 14.66 -3.25 -20.56
C PHE A 113 15.05 -4.60 -21.19
N VAL A 114 14.34 -5.04 -22.24
CA VAL A 114 14.70 -6.26 -22.97
C VAL A 114 16.13 -6.17 -23.49
N ASN A 115 16.45 -5.07 -24.18
CA ASN A 115 17.80 -4.85 -24.73
C ASN A 115 18.85 -4.85 -23.61
N ARG A 116 18.61 -4.11 -22.53
CA ARG A 116 19.53 -4.01 -21.39
C ARG A 116 19.79 -5.37 -20.72
N VAL A 117 18.74 -6.16 -20.53
CA VAL A 117 18.85 -7.51 -19.96
C VAL A 117 19.64 -8.43 -20.88
N GLN A 118 19.36 -8.40 -22.19
CA GLN A 118 20.09 -9.21 -23.18
C GLN A 118 21.55 -8.82 -23.27
N GLU A 119 21.86 -7.51 -23.34
CA GLU A 119 23.23 -6.99 -23.34
C GLU A 119 23.99 -7.43 -22.07
N PHE A 120 23.33 -7.39 -20.93
CA PHE A 120 23.96 -7.81 -19.68
C PHE A 120 24.21 -9.33 -19.65
N LEU A 121 23.25 -10.16 -20.09
CA LEU A 121 23.45 -11.61 -20.19
C LEU A 121 24.62 -11.95 -21.15
N ASN A 122 24.69 -11.30 -22.31
CA ASN A 122 25.82 -11.48 -23.26
C ASN A 122 27.14 -11.03 -22.63
N LEU A 123 27.16 -9.93 -21.85
CA LEU A 123 28.36 -9.50 -21.14
C LEU A 123 28.80 -10.53 -20.10
N LEU A 124 27.86 -11.11 -19.36
CA LEU A 124 28.18 -12.17 -18.39
C LEU A 124 28.78 -13.40 -19.04
N GLU A 125 28.25 -13.83 -20.20
CA GLU A 125 28.78 -14.97 -20.96
C GLU A 125 30.26 -14.80 -21.31
N VAL A 126 30.66 -13.59 -21.69
CA VAL A 126 32.07 -13.32 -22.04
C VAL A 126 32.99 -13.01 -20.85
N SER A 127 32.41 -12.51 -19.75
CA SER A 127 33.19 -12.08 -18.57
C SER A 127 33.11 -13.02 -17.37
N GLN A 128 32.56 -14.22 -17.53
CA GLN A 128 32.36 -15.19 -16.43
C GLN A 128 33.64 -15.62 -15.71
N ASN A 129 34.79 -15.44 -16.33
CA ASN A 129 36.11 -15.72 -15.73
C ASN A 129 36.73 -14.48 -15.04
N GLU A 130 36.07 -13.35 -15.03
CA GLU A 130 36.59 -12.14 -14.40
C GLU A 130 36.32 -12.12 -12.89
N LYS A 131 37.32 -11.65 -12.11
CA LYS A 131 37.20 -11.54 -10.64
C LYS A 131 36.01 -10.66 -10.19
N GLY A 132 35.61 -9.69 -11.01
CA GLY A 132 34.45 -8.83 -10.74
C GLY A 132 33.15 -9.61 -10.75
N PHE A 133 32.97 -10.48 -11.71
CA PHE A 133 31.80 -11.35 -11.84
C PHE A 133 31.72 -12.35 -10.68
N GLU A 134 32.83 -13.07 -10.41
CA GLU A 134 32.89 -14.00 -9.28
C GLU A 134 32.56 -13.34 -7.95
N LYS A 135 33.08 -12.14 -7.70
CA LYS A 135 32.76 -11.37 -6.50
C LYS A 135 31.29 -11.01 -6.41
N ALA A 136 30.68 -10.58 -7.53
CA ALA A 136 29.24 -10.23 -7.58
C ALA A 136 28.37 -11.46 -7.30
N LEU A 137 28.63 -12.59 -7.94
CA LEU A 137 27.95 -13.85 -7.65
C LEU A 137 28.11 -14.26 -6.18
N LYS A 138 29.33 -14.23 -5.65
CA LYS A 138 29.58 -14.64 -4.27
C LYS A 138 28.78 -13.80 -3.24
N ASN A 139 28.55 -12.53 -3.51
CA ASN A 139 27.70 -11.69 -2.66
C ASN A 139 26.23 -12.16 -2.67
N ILE A 140 25.71 -12.50 -3.84
CA ILE A 140 24.35 -13.01 -4.01
C ILE A 140 24.22 -14.39 -3.35
N TRP A 141 25.18 -15.29 -3.62
CA TRP A 141 25.23 -16.61 -3.00
C TRP A 141 25.22 -16.52 -1.46
N THR A 142 25.99 -15.61 -0.88
CA THR A 142 26.02 -15.39 0.58
C THR A 142 24.65 -14.97 1.11
N ASP A 143 23.94 -14.12 0.39
CA ASP A 143 22.58 -13.69 0.78
C ASP A 143 21.57 -14.83 0.69
N LEU A 144 21.65 -15.67 -0.34
CA LEU A 144 20.76 -16.83 -0.50
C LEU A 144 21.08 -17.92 0.53
N GLN A 145 22.34 -18.19 0.77
CA GLN A 145 22.76 -19.15 1.79
C GLN A 145 22.34 -18.74 3.21
N HIS A 146 22.34 -17.43 3.50
CA HIS A 146 21.90 -16.93 4.80
C HIS A 146 20.43 -17.31 5.10
N THR A 147 19.58 -17.32 4.08
CA THR A 147 18.15 -17.68 4.23
C THR A 147 17.89 -19.16 3.98
N LYS A 148 18.78 -19.84 3.27
CA LYS A 148 18.72 -21.28 2.96
C LYS A 148 20.06 -21.95 3.31
N PRO A 149 20.25 -22.40 4.56
CA PRO A 149 21.52 -22.96 5.02
C PRO A 149 22.02 -24.19 4.24
N ASP A 150 21.10 -24.96 3.64
CA ASP A 150 21.40 -26.13 2.78
C ASP A 150 21.53 -25.75 1.30
N PHE A 151 21.73 -24.46 0.98
CA PHE A 151 22.04 -24.02 -0.38
C PHE A 151 23.36 -24.63 -0.84
N PRO A 152 23.49 -25.10 -2.10
CA PRO A 152 24.70 -25.73 -2.60
C PRO A 152 25.97 -24.88 -2.42
N SER A 153 27.14 -25.50 -2.54
CA SER A 153 28.42 -24.78 -2.45
C SER A 153 28.50 -23.67 -3.51
N PHE A 154 29.26 -22.62 -3.21
CA PHE A 154 29.46 -21.54 -4.19
C PHE A 154 30.01 -22.06 -5.52
N GLU A 155 30.93 -23.05 -5.50
CA GLU A 155 31.47 -23.66 -6.70
C GLU A 155 30.42 -24.37 -7.52
N ASP A 156 29.51 -25.15 -6.89
CA ASP A 156 28.43 -25.84 -7.60
C ASP A 156 27.44 -24.84 -8.25
N ILE A 157 27.12 -23.76 -7.54
CA ILE A 157 26.23 -22.70 -8.07
C ILE A 157 26.93 -21.95 -9.22
N GLN A 158 28.19 -21.59 -9.07
CA GLN A 158 28.96 -20.91 -10.13
C GLN A 158 29.03 -21.77 -11.39
N ASN A 159 29.33 -23.05 -11.26
CA ASN A 159 29.35 -23.99 -12.38
C ASN A 159 27.95 -24.11 -13.03
N GLY A 160 26.92 -24.15 -12.23
CA GLY A 160 25.53 -24.17 -12.73
C GLY A 160 25.14 -22.90 -13.48
N VAL A 161 25.57 -21.72 -13.00
CA VAL A 161 25.35 -20.42 -13.69
C VAL A 161 26.11 -20.39 -15.00
N THR A 162 27.38 -20.83 -15.01
CA THR A 162 28.21 -20.93 -16.23
C THR A 162 27.51 -21.84 -17.26
N ASP A 163 27.08 -23.02 -16.86
CA ASP A 163 26.38 -23.97 -17.74
C ASP A 163 25.06 -23.39 -18.32
N ILE A 164 24.31 -22.64 -17.55
CA ILE A 164 23.09 -21.94 -18.01
C ILE A 164 23.42 -20.86 -19.05
N LEU A 165 24.48 -20.06 -18.83
CA LEU A 165 24.90 -19.01 -19.75
C LEU A 165 25.47 -19.61 -21.06
N ASP A 166 26.38 -20.59 -20.99
CA ASP A 166 26.98 -21.23 -22.15
C ASP A 166 25.94 -21.93 -23.06
N ASN A 167 24.88 -22.48 -22.46
CA ASN A 167 23.81 -23.12 -23.22
C ASN A 167 22.66 -22.17 -23.59
N THR A 168 22.76 -20.89 -23.26
CA THR A 168 21.75 -19.87 -23.58
C THR A 168 20.33 -20.27 -23.08
N GLU A 169 20.24 -20.82 -21.87
CA GLU A 169 18.99 -21.37 -21.34
C GLU A 169 17.99 -20.30 -20.85
N ILE A 170 18.40 -19.03 -20.78
CA ILE A 170 17.55 -17.94 -20.32
C ILE A 170 16.74 -17.36 -21.48
N MET A 171 15.41 -17.41 -21.34
CA MET A 171 14.49 -16.76 -22.28
C MET A 171 14.07 -15.39 -21.77
N VAL A 172 14.38 -14.33 -22.53
CA VAL A 172 13.94 -12.95 -22.23
C VAL A 172 12.67 -12.65 -23.03
N VAL A 173 11.55 -12.42 -22.32
CA VAL A 173 10.22 -12.37 -22.91
C VAL A 173 9.59 -10.99 -22.68
N PRO A 174 9.43 -10.16 -23.73
CA PRO A 174 8.60 -8.98 -23.65
C PRO A 174 7.12 -9.37 -23.66
N LEU A 175 6.41 -9.03 -22.58
CA LEU A 175 4.98 -9.29 -22.46
C LEU A 175 4.17 -8.03 -22.66
N ASN A 176 3.49 -7.92 -23.78
CA ASN A 176 2.64 -6.80 -24.13
C ASN A 176 1.21 -7.27 -24.53
N SER A 177 0.34 -6.34 -24.90
CA SER A 177 -1.06 -6.66 -25.28
C SER A 177 -1.20 -7.55 -26.51
N LYS A 178 -0.11 -7.73 -27.28
CA LYS A 178 -0.07 -8.59 -28.47
C LYS A 178 0.54 -9.97 -28.16
N SER A 179 1.08 -10.17 -26.95
CA SER A 179 1.66 -11.44 -26.53
C SER A 179 0.56 -12.40 -26.11
N PHE A 180 0.58 -13.61 -26.63
CA PHE A 180 -0.32 -14.68 -26.24
C PHE A 180 0.38 -15.55 -25.18
N VAL A 181 -0.13 -15.53 -23.95
CA VAL A 181 0.28 -16.49 -22.92
C VAL A 181 -0.66 -17.66 -22.96
N CYS A 182 -0.13 -18.86 -23.09
CA CYS A 182 -0.92 -20.08 -23.22
C CYS A 182 -1.77 -20.33 -21.98
N ARG A 183 -3.07 -20.40 -22.20
CA ARG A 183 -4.01 -21.08 -21.30
C ARG A 183 -4.44 -22.44 -21.83
N ASP A 184 -4.09 -22.74 -23.07
CA ASP A 184 -4.54 -23.94 -23.75
C ASP A 184 -3.41 -24.47 -24.64
N SER A 185 -3.09 -25.73 -24.51
CA SER A 185 -1.99 -26.42 -25.22
C SER A 185 -2.17 -26.53 -26.74
N SER A 186 -3.21 -25.90 -27.29
CA SER A 186 -3.55 -25.98 -28.70
C SER A 186 -2.92 -24.90 -29.59
N ASN A 187 -2.32 -23.83 -28.99
CA ASN A 187 -1.66 -22.79 -29.76
C ASN A 187 -0.12 -22.91 -29.64
N PRO A 188 0.60 -23.33 -30.70
CA PRO A 188 2.04 -23.52 -30.67
C PRO A 188 2.84 -22.21 -30.49
N ASP A 189 2.24 -21.03 -30.76
CA ASP A 189 2.88 -19.72 -30.61
C ASP A 189 2.67 -19.11 -29.20
N ALA A 190 2.03 -19.84 -28.30
CA ALA A 190 1.71 -19.36 -27.00
C ALA A 190 2.86 -19.59 -26.01
N LEU A 191 3.20 -18.54 -25.25
CA LEU A 191 4.24 -18.57 -24.22
C LEU A 191 3.80 -19.46 -23.04
N ASP A 192 4.50 -20.55 -22.81
CA ASP A 192 4.31 -21.45 -21.69
C ASP A 192 5.30 -21.16 -20.55
N LEU A 193 4.88 -20.33 -19.58
CA LEU A 193 5.69 -19.99 -18.42
C LEU A 193 5.85 -21.13 -17.39
N SER A 194 5.28 -22.29 -17.65
CA SER A 194 5.49 -23.49 -16.81
C SER A 194 6.79 -24.21 -17.14
N LYS A 195 7.52 -23.78 -18.16
CA LYS A 195 8.74 -24.41 -18.64
C LYS A 195 9.87 -23.40 -18.81
N GLY A 196 11.10 -23.85 -18.64
CA GLY A 196 12.31 -23.07 -18.86
C GLY A 196 12.56 -22.00 -17.81
N PHE A 197 13.64 -21.28 -18.00
CA PHE A 197 14.08 -20.16 -17.17
C PHE A 197 13.75 -18.85 -17.88
N ASN A 198 12.75 -18.13 -17.39
CA ASN A 198 12.21 -16.98 -18.10
C ASN A 198 12.38 -15.67 -17.33
N ILE A 199 12.87 -14.65 -18.01
CA ILE A 199 12.85 -13.25 -17.58
C ILE A 199 11.73 -12.55 -18.34
N VAL A 200 10.63 -12.25 -17.67
CA VAL A 200 9.40 -11.69 -18.27
C VAL A 200 9.32 -10.20 -17.97
N ILE A 201 9.32 -9.38 -19.02
CA ILE A 201 9.34 -7.92 -18.92
C ILE A 201 8.01 -7.36 -19.43
N GLY A 202 7.28 -6.61 -18.59
CA GLY A 202 5.99 -6.08 -19.02
C GLY A 202 5.38 -5.06 -18.08
N GLY A 203 4.25 -4.52 -18.50
CA GLY A 203 3.49 -3.49 -17.77
C GLY A 203 2.15 -4.00 -17.25
N ASN A 204 1.06 -3.29 -17.58
CA ASN A 204 -0.29 -3.63 -17.11
C ASN A 204 -0.76 -5.04 -17.50
N THR A 205 -0.22 -5.62 -18.57
CA THR A 205 -0.53 -6.99 -19.00
C THR A 205 -0.09 -8.01 -17.95
N LEU A 206 0.98 -7.74 -17.21
CA LEU A 206 1.42 -8.58 -16.08
C LEU A 206 0.38 -8.63 -14.96
N GLY A 207 -0.43 -7.61 -14.81
CA GLY A 207 -1.40 -7.46 -13.71
C GLY A 207 -2.64 -8.34 -13.82
N ARG A 208 -3.00 -8.88 -15.00
CA ARG A 208 -4.28 -9.55 -15.19
C ARG A 208 -4.18 -10.77 -16.11
N GLY A 209 -4.85 -11.85 -15.69
CA GLY A 209 -5.08 -12.98 -16.54
C GLY A 209 -3.89 -13.88 -16.85
N ILE A 210 -2.72 -13.67 -16.20
CA ILE A 210 -1.52 -14.47 -16.37
C ILE A 210 -1.14 -15.09 -15.04
N THR A 211 -0.78 -16.34 -15.04
CA THR A 211 -0.17 -17.03 -13.91
C THR A 211 1.33 -17.15 -14.13
N PHE A 212 2.10 -16.84 -13.11
CA PHE A 212 3.55 -17.00 -13.08
C PHE A 212 3.89 -18.18 -12.16
N PRO A 213 3.96 -19.40 -12.68
CA PRO A 213 4.41 -20.55 -11.87
C PRO A 213 5.89 -20.36 -11.52
N HIS A 214 6.29 -20.82 -10.34
CA HIS A 214 7.68 -20.77 -9.85
C HIS A 214 8.36 -19.39 -10.00
N LEU A 215 7.61 -18.31 -9.75
CA LEU A 215 8.15 -16.94 -9.76
C LEU A 215 8.99 -16.73 -8.49
N GLN A 216 10.32 -16.58 -8.64
CA GLN A 216 11.25 -16.48 -7.51
C GLN A 216 11.90 -15.10 -7.40
N THR A 217 11.97 -14.35 -8.49
CA THR A 217 12.59 -13.02 -8.49
C THR A 217 11.65 -11.99 -9.09
N VAL A 218 11.55 -10.83 -8.47
CA VAL A 218 10.82 -9.68 -8.99
C VAL A 218 11.70 -8.44 -8.92
N TYR A 219 11.76 -7.70 -10.04
CA TYR A 219 12.32 -6.36 -10.07
C TYR A 219 11.20 -5.36 -10.39
N TYR A 220 10.90 -4.50 -9.44
CA TYR A 220 9.78 -3.59 -9.52
C TYR A 220 10.27 -2.14 -9.37
N CYS A 221 10.33 -1.39 -10.47
CA CYS A 221 10.84 -0.01 -10.48
C CYS A 221 9.81 1.01 -11.01
N ARG A 222 8.55 0.61 -11.15
CA ARG A 222 7.49 1.49 -11.65
C ARG A 222 7.29 2.69 -10.73
N SER A 223 7.41 3.89 -11.26
CA SER A 223 6.93 5.11 -10.63
C SER A 223 5.56 5.50 -11.21
N ALA A 224 4.63 5.94 -10.37
CA ALA A 224 3.36 6.50 -10.81
C ALA A 224 3.06 7.76 -10.01
N LYS A 225 2.71 8.85 -10.70
CA LYS A 225 2.36 10.14 -10.06
C LYS A 225 1.08 10.07 -9.22
N ARG A 226 0.17 9.14 -9.54
CA ARG A 226 -1.04 8.82 -8.76
C ARG A 226 -1.26 7.32 -8.80
N MET A 227 -1.11 6.71 -7.67
CA MET A 227 -1.22 5.27 -7.53
C MET A 227 -2.66 4.88 -7.22
N GLN A 228 -3.11 3.75 -7.79
CA GLN A 228 -4.41 3.14 -7.51
C GLN A 228 -4.17 1.84 -6.77
N ALA A 229 -4.71 1.72 -5.57
CA ALA A 229 -4.43 0.61 -4.67
C ALA A 229 -4.76 -0.76 -5.30
N ASP A 230 -5.92 -0.88 -5.95
CA ASP A 230 -6.35 -2.10 -6.64
C ASP A 230 -5.39 -2.51 -7.77
N THR A 231 -4.93 -1.54 -8.56
CA THR A 231 -4.02 -1.79 -9.68
C THR A 231 -2.65 -2.23 -9.18
N PHE A 232 -2.10 -1.54 -8.18
CA PHE A 232 -0.81 -1.90 -7.60
C PHE A 232 -0.84 -3.27 -6.93
N TRP A 233 -1.89 -3.55 -6.17
CA TRP A 233 -2.07 -4.84 -5.53
C TRP A 233 -2.18 -5.99 -6.54
N GLN A 234 -2.90 -5.78 -7.65
CA GLN A 234 -2.98 -6.73 -8.75
C GLN A 234 -1.63 -6.96 -9.45
N HIS A 235 -0.74 -5.95 -9.47
CA HIS A 235 0.60 -6.06 -10.05
C HIS A 235 1.60 -6.74 -9.12
N SER A 236 1.27 -6.94 -7.85
CA SER A 236 2.10 -7.67 -6.90
C SER A 236 1.99 -9.19 -7.13
N ARG A 237 2.43 -9.64 -8.30
CA ARG A 237 2.29 -11.03 -8.79
C ARG A 237 3.16 -12.05 -8.09
N ILE A 238 4.04 -11.58 -7.19
CA ILE A 238 4.94 -12.46 -6.44
C ILE A 238 4.18 -13.40 -5.49
N PHE A 239 2.96 -13.07 -5.09
CA PHE A 239 2.15 -13.89 -4.20
C PHE A 239 1.85 -15.26 -4.80
N GLY A 240 1.92 -16.34 -3.99
CA GLY A 240 1.61 -17.69 -4.47
C GLY A 240 2.01 -18.79 -3.50
N TYR A 241 1.67 -20.05 -3.89
CA TYR A 241 1.99 -21.26 -3.15
C TYR A 241 3.29 -21.91 -3.57
N ASP A 242 3.71 -21.72 -4.82
CA ASP A 242 4.84 -22.35 -5.47
C ASP A 242 6.14 -21.51 -5.39
N ARG A 243 6.24 -20.68 -4.36
CA ARG A 243 7.43 -19.86 -4.07
C ARG A 243 8.27 -20.56 -3.01
N GLU A 244 9.56 -20.74 -3.25
CA GLU A 244 10.49 -21.13 -2.21
C GLU A 244 10.83 -19.91 -1.36
N LYS A 245 10.21 -19.82 -0.18
CA LYS A 245 10.30 -18.63 0.68
C LYS A 245 11.74 -18.23 1.02
N GLU A 246 12.65 -19.20 1.13
CA GLU A 246 14.06 -18.98 1.46
C GLU A 246 14.83 -18.32 0.31
N LEU A 247 14.41 -18.54 -0.95
CA LEU A 247 15.12 -18.11 -2.17
C LEU A 247 14.45 -16.92 -2.86
N VAL A 248 13.17 -16.65 -2.56
CA VAL A 248 12.45 -15.57 -3.23
C VAL A 248 13.00 -14.19 -2.86
N ARG A 249 13.16 -13.30 -3.86
CA ARG A 249 13.65 -11.93 -3.67
C ARG A 249 12.82 -10.91 -4.46
N ILE A 250 12.60 -9.74 -3.83
CA ILE A 250 11.97 -8.57 -4.47
C ILE A 250 12.98 -7.43 -4.48
N PHE A 251 13.35 -6.98 -5.67
CA PHE A 251 14.17 -5.79 -5.89
C PHE A 251 13.24 -4.60 -6.13
N ILE A 252 13.27 -3.61 -5.24
CA ILE A 252 12.26 -2.56 -5.19
C ILE A 252 12.82 -1.28 -4.54
N PRO A 253 12.52 -0.07 -5.06
CA PRO A 253 12.85 1.17 -4.36
C PRO A 253 12.19 1.25 -2.98
N GLN A 254 12.94 1.75 -1.99
CA GLN A 254 12.45 1.81 -0.61
C GLN A 254 11.12 2.59 -0.45
N PRO A 255 10.89 3.74 -1.13
CA PRO A 255 9.60 4.42 -1.05
C PRO A 255 8.44 3.55 -1.56
N LEU A 256 8.67 2.80 -2.64
CA LEU A 256 7.66 1.91 -3.21
C LEU A 256 7.39 0.70 -2.29
N TYR A 257 8.40 0.16 -1.63
CA TYR A 257 8.24 -0.89 -0.63
C TYR A 257 7.36 -0.42 0.55
N LYS A 258 7.67 0.75 1.11
CA LYS A 258 6.86 1.36 2.19
C LYS A 258 5.40 1.54 1.77
N PHE A 259 5.18 1.94 0.52
CA PHE A 259 3.85 2.04 -0.06
C PHE A 259 3.10 0.69 -0.05
N PHE A 260 3.75 -0.40 -0.48
CA PHE A 260 3.14 -1.74 -0.41
C PHE A 260 2.89 -2.21 1.02
N VAL A 261 3.74 -1.84 1.98
CA VAL A 261 3.51 -2.09 3.42
C VAL A 261 2.22 -1.41 3.88
N GLU A 262 2.01 -0.15 3.52
CA GLU A 262 0.78 0.58 3.88
C GLU A 262 -0.46 0.00 3.19
N LEU A 263 -0.35 -0.44 1.94
CA LEU A 263 -1.44 -1.15 1.26
C LEU A 263 -1.76 -2.47 1.94
N ASN A 264 -0.74 -3.23 2.35
CA ASN A 264 -0.93 -4.48 3.07
C ASN A 264 -1.66 -4.27 4.39
N LYS A 265 -1.22 -3.31 5.20
CA LYS A 265 -1.90 -2.93 6.45
C LYS A 265 -3.36 -2.53 6.21
N SER A 266 -3.63 -1.78 5.15
CA SER A 266 -5.01 -1.39 4.80
C SER A 266 -5.88 -2.59 4.39
N ASN A 267 -5.30 -3.55 3.69
CA ASN A 267 -5.99 -4.77 3.30
C ASN A 267 -6.30 -5.67 4.52
N GLU A 268 -5.37 -5.82 5.45
CA GLU A 268 -5.59 -6.59 6.67
C GLU A 268 -6.70 -6.00 7.52
N MET A 269 -6.70 -4.68 7.70
CA MET A 269 -7.79 -4.00 8.41
C MET A 269 -9.14 -4.20 7.75
N LEU A 270 -9.20 -4.14 6.42
CA LEU A 270 -10.44 -4.39 5.70
C LEU A 270 -10.94 -5.83 5.91
N ILE A 271 -10.03 -6.81 5.89
CA ILE A 271 -10.34 -8.21 6.17
C ILE A 271 -10.89 -8.36 7.61
N GLU A 272 -10.26 -7.71 8.57
CA GLU A 272 -10.69 -7.73 9.97
C GLU A 272 -12.09 -7.11 10.12
N GLN A 273 -12.34 -5.93 9.53
CA GLN A 273 -13.65 -5.30 9.54
C GLN A 273 -14.73 -6.20 8.92
N VAL A 274 -14.46 -6.79 7.76
CA VAL A 274 -15.39 -7.68 7.06
C VAL A 274 -15.72 -8.93 7.89
N THR A 275 -14.78 -9.45 8.67
CA THR A 275 -15.03 -10.61 9.55
C THR A 275 -15.90 -10.27 10.76
N HIS A 276 -15.94 -9.00 11.17
CA HIS A 276 -16.79 -8.53 12.28
C HIS A 276 -18.14 -7.98 11.84
N GLY A 277 -18.35 -7.73 10.57
CA GLY A 277 -19.59 -7.23 9.99
C GLY A 277 -19.39 -6.30 8.80
N LEU A 278 -20.47 -5.92 8.15
CA LEU A 278 -20.45 -5.02 6.98
C LEU A 278 -20.83 -3.58 7.31
N GLU A 279 -21.09 -3.30 8.58
CA GLU A 279 -21.47 -1.97 9.02
C GLU A 279 -20.22 -1.08 9.15
N ASN A 280 -20.28 0.12 8.57
CA ASN A 280 -19.26 1.15 8.72
C ASN A 280 -17.85 0.76 8.25
N LEU A 281 -17.75 0.09 7.10
CA LEU A 281 -16.46 -0.24 6.50
C LEU A 281 -15.66 1.00 6.14
N GLN A 282 -14.39 1.01 6.52
CA GLN A 282 -13.46 2.10 6.22
C GLN A 282 -12.21 1.59 5.51
N VAL A 283 -11.84 2.26 4.42
CA VAL A 283 -10.57 2.03 3.72
C VAL A 283 -9.65 3.22 3.97
N ILE A 284 -8.56 3.00 4.67
CA ILE A 284 -7.54 4.03 4.95
C ILE A 284 -6.38 3.85 4.01
N LEU A 285 -6.11 4.86 3.21
CA LEU A 285 -5.00 4.88 2.25
C LEU A 285 -4.14 6.13 2.45
N PRO A 286 -2.87 6.13 2.01
CA PRO A 286 -2.12 7.36 1.81
C PRO A 286 -2.89 8.37 0.95
N ALA A 287 -2.76 9.67 1.23
CA ALA A 287 -3.59 10.72 0.61
C ALA A 287 -3.41 10.88 -0.90
N ASP A 288 -2.27 10.44 -1.44
CA ASP A 288 -1.93 10.44 -2.86
C ASP A 288 -2.44 9.18 -3.60
N ILE A 289 -3.13 8.28 -2.90
CA ILE A 289 -3.62 7.01 -3.43
C ILE A 289 -5.14 7.02 -3.51
N SER A 290 -5.66 6.57 -4.65
CA SER A 290 -7.07 6.26 -4.81
C SER A 290 -7.33 4.76 -4.58
N PRO A 291 -8.44 4.36 -3.96
CA PRO A 291 -8.80 2.95 -3.78
C PRO A 291 -8.87 2.19 -5.11
N THR A 292 -9.40 2.86 -6.14
CA THR A 292 -9.55 2.34 -7.50
C THR A 292 -9.60 3.50 -8.51
N ARG A 293 -9.83 3.18 -9.78
CA ARG A 293 -9.93 4.17 -10.87
C ARG A 293 -11.14 5.10 -10.65
N LYS A 294 -10.97 6.37 -10.99
CA LYS A 294 -12.05 7.39 -10.91
C LYS A 294 -13.31 7.00 -11.67
N THR A 295 -13.18 6.20 -12.74
CA THR A 295 -14.31 5.71 -13.54
C THR A 295 -15.10 4.58 -12.87
N VAL A 296 -14.58 3.98 -11.81
CA VAL A 296 -15.22 2.88 -11.09
C VAL A 296 -15.99 3.38 -9.88
N LEU A 297 -15.48 4.44 -9.22
CA LEU A 297 -16.16 5.06 -8.09
C LEU A 297 -16.72 6.42 -8.50
N ASP A 298 -18.01 6.61 -8.30
CA ASP A 298 -18.64 7.92 -8.46
C ASP A 298 -18.24 8.80 -7.27
N SER A 299 -17.47 9.85 -7.56
CA SER A 299 -16.96 10.78 -6.54
C SER A 299 -18.04 11.53 -5.79
N LYS A 300 -19.30 11.54 -6.29
CA LYS A 300 -20.44 12.17 -5.62
C LYS A 300 -20.90 11.41 -4.38
N TYR A 301 -20.62 10.11 -4.31
CA TYR A 301 -21.06 9.24 -3.23
C TYR A 301 -19.91 8.74 -2.35
N LEU A 302 -18.67 9.02 -2.75
CA LEU A 302 -17.50 8.63 -1.97
C LEU A 302 -17.17 9.76 -0.98
N ASN A 303 -17.51 9.55 0.28
CA ASN A 303 -17.09 10.45 1.34
C ASN A 303 -15.61 10.20 1.67
N ALA A 304 -14.79 11.21 1.41
CA ALA A 304 -13.36 11.15 1.73
C ALA A 304 -13.03 12.14 2.86
N ILE A 305 -12.48 11.63 3.96
CA ILE A 305 -11.88 12.46 5.01
C ILE A 305 -10.39 12.56 4.73
N VAL A 306 -9.97 13.73 4.25
CA VAL A 306 -8.58 13.99 3.91
C VAL A 306 -7.83 14.48 5.15
N GLY A 307 -6.75 13.80 5.50
CA GLY A 307 -5.88 14.20 6.61
C GLY A 307 -5.23 15.56 6.40
N GLY A 308 -4.92 16.24 7.50
CA GLY A 308 -4.44 17.61 7.50
C GLY A 308 -5.54 18.67 7.40
N MET A 309 -6.77 18.29 7.02
CA MET A 309 -7.93 19.18 7.06
C MET A 309 -8.57 19.23 8.44
N ASN A 310 -9.22 20.35 8.75
CA ASN A 310 -9.96 20.55 9.98
C ASN A 310 -11.46 20.32 9.72
N PHE A 311 -12.06 19.50 10.58
CA PHE A 311 -13.50 19.19 10.54
C PHE A 311 -14.14 19.69 11.82
N PHE A 312 -15.11 20.58 11.71
CA PHE A 312 -15.74 21.23 12.85
C PHE A 312 -17.26 21.34 12.69
N ALA A 313 -17.99 21.37 13.81
CA ALA A 313 -19.42 21.57 13.82
C ALA A 313 -19.74 23.06 13.66
N SER A 314 -20.51 23.45 12.66
CA SER A 314 -21.02 24.82 12.49
C SER A 314 -22.29 25.09 13.30
N ASP A 315 -23.04 24.04 13.63
CA ASP A 315 -24.23 24.10 14.50
C ASP A 315 -24.12 23.10 15.69
N PRO A 316 -23.17 23.35 16.63
CA PRO A 316 -22.85 22.41 17.71
C PRO A 316 -23.98 22.27 18.73
N VAL A 317 -24.06 21.09 19.35
CA VAL A 317 -25.01 20.81 20.47
C VAL A 317 -24.42 21.25 21.80
N ASP A 318 -25.27 21.67 22.73
CA ASP A 318 -24.90 22.20 24.06
C ASP A 318 -25.21 21.24 25.22
N SER A 319 -25.85 20.10 24.97
CA SER A 319 -26.45 19.24 25.99
C SER A 319 -25.47 18.62 26.99
N ASN A 320 -24.19 18.55 26.67
CA ASN A 320 -23.15 17.89 27.48
C ASN A 320 -22.06 18.86 28.00
N THR A 321 -22.32 20.18 27.97
CA THR A 321 -21.31 21.19 28.31
C THR A 321 -20.74 21.03 29.73
N GLU A 322 -21.55 20.73 30.75
CA GLU A 322 -21.07 20.55 32.12
C GLU A 322 -20.19 19.30 32.27
N VAL A 323 -20.54 18.22 31.58
CA VAL A 323 -19.75 16.99 31.58
C VAL A 323 -18.39 17.22 30.95
N ILE A 324 -18.35 17.90 29.80
CA ILE A 324 -17.12 18.25 29.12
C ILE A 324 -16.27 19.21 29.98
N ASP A 325 -16.89 20.21 30.62
CA ASP A 325 -16.22 21.12 31.55
C ASP A 325 -15.52 20.34 32.67
N SER A 326 -16.18 19.31 33.25
CA SER A 326 -15.61 18.44 34.26
C SER A 326 -14.41 17.64 33.73
N ILE A 327 -14.53 17.02 32.56
CA ILE A 327 -13.44 16.24 31.93
C ILE A 327 -12.25 17.15 31.64
N VAL A 328 -12.50 18.31 31.05
CA VAL A 328 -11.45 19.25 30.62
C VAL A 328 -10.75 19.92 31.83
N SER A 329 -11.45 20.08 32.96
CA SER A 329 -10.89 20.72 34.17
C SER A 329 -9.67 19.99 34.72
N GLN A 330 -9.57 18.67 34.55
CA GLN A 330 -8.42 17.87 34.98
C GLN A 330 -7.12 18.23 34.27
N TYR A 331 -7.18 18.86 33.12
CA TYR A 331 -6.00 19.31 32.36
C TYR A 331 -5.52 20.71 32.74
N GLY A 332 -6.20 21.40 33.69
CA GLY A 332 -5.85 22.73 34.16
C GLY A 332 -5.88 23.79 33.05
N ASP A 333 -4.86 24.65 33.01
CA ASP A 333 -4.70 25.70 32.02
C ASP A 333 -3.84 25.29 30.82
N ALA A 334 -3.50 24.02 30.68
CA ALA A 334 -2.72 23.53 29.59
C ALA A 334 -3.49 23.68 28.25
N LEU A 335 -2.90 24.44 27.32
CA LEU A 335 -3.49 24.66 25.98
C LEU A 335 -3.51 23.39 25.14
N SER A 336 -2.58 22.48 25.36
CA SER A 336 -2.37 21.30 24.52
C SER A 336 -1.76 20.19 25.37
N VAL A 337 -2.41 19.04 25.42
CA VAL A 337 -1.96 17.86 26.19
C VAL A 337 -1.98 16.60 25.31
N PRO A 338 -0.99 15.71 25.45
CA PRO A 338 -1.09 14.37 24.93
C PRO A 338 -2.31 13.67 25.56
N THR A 339 -2.99 12.85 24.78
CA THR A 339 -4.18 12.11 25.25
C THR A 339 -4.20 10.70 24.66
N ASN A 340 -5.23 9.94 24.95
CA ASN A 340 -5.43 8.58 24.47
C ASN A 340 -6.73 8.46 23.64
N GLU A 341 -6.89 7.32 23.01
CA GLU A 341 -8.02 7.00 22.15
C GLU A 341 -9.35 7.09 22.93
N GLU A 342 -9.42 6.50 24.13
CA GLU A 342 -10.61 6.47 24.96
C GLU A 342 -11.12 7.88 25.29
N THR A 343 -10.22 8.78 25.66
CA THR A 343 -10.55 10.18 25.96
C THR A 343 -11.09 10.91 24.74
N VAL A 344 -10.45 10.72 23.56
CA VAL A 344 -10.91 11.37 22.32
C VAL A 344 -12.29 10.86 21.93
N ILE A 345 -12.51 9.57 22.01
CA ILE A 345 -13.82 8.96 21.71
C ILE A 345 -14.92 9.44 22.66
N ASN A 346 -14.63 9.43 23.97
CA ASN A 346 -15.58 9.93 24.96
C ASN A 346 -15.97 11.40 24.71
N LEU A 347 -15.00 12.25 24.42
CA LEU A 347 -15.26 13.65 24.08
C LEU A 347 -16.04 13.80 22.77
N LEU A 348 -15.74 13.00 21.75
CA LEU A 348 -16.49 12.98 20.48
C LEU A 348 -17.92 12.49 20.65
N GLN A 349 -18.20 11.58 21.60
CA GLN A 349 -19.55 11.14 21.93
C GLN A 349 -20.38 12.23 22.63
N LEU A 350 -19.71 13.09 23.39
CA LEU A 350 -20.35 14.17 24.14
C LEU A 350 -20.60 15.44 23.31
N VAL A 351 -19.81 15.66 22.25
CA VAL A 351 -19.98 16.76 21.31
C VAL A 351 -20.69 16.28 20.03
N GLY A 352 -21.26 17.22 19.29
CA GLY A 352 -21.91 16.90 18.02
C GLY A 352 -22.48 18.15 17.37
N SER A 353 -23.32 17.95 16.36
CA SER A 353 -24.03 19.01 15.67
C SER A 353 -25.52 18.65 15.57
N TYR A 354 -26.39 19.64 15.55
CA TYR A 354 -27.83 19.45 15.25
C TYR A 354 -28.02 18.97 13.80
N ASP A 355 -27.13 19.39 12.89
CA ASP A 355 -27.07 18.85 11.55
C ASP A 355 -25.99 17.75 11.48
N SER A 356 -26.44 16.51 11.38
CA SER A 356 -25.53 15.34 11.30
C SER A 356 -24.64 15.32 10.03
N GLN A 357 -25.05 16.04 8.98
CA GLN A 357 -24.21 16.19 7.76
C GLN A 357 -23.08 17.19 7.98
N ASP A 358 -23.30 18.18 8.87
CA ASP A 358 -22.29 19.16 9.23
C ASP A 358 -21.14 18.54 10.05
N PHE A 359 -21.47 17.73 11.08
CA PHE A 359 -20.49 17.07 11.94
C PHE A 359 -21.02 15.76 12.51
N SER A 360 -20.59 14.64 11.93
CA SER A 360 -20.95 13.31 12.43
C SER A 360 -19.89 12.78 13.41
N SER A 361 -20.18 12.86 14.72
CA SER A 361 -19.31 12.31 15.76
C SER A 361 -18.99 10.84 15.53
N GLN A 362 -20.00 10.03 15.16
CA GLN A 362 -19.83 8.59 14.92
C GLN A 362 -18.84 8.32 13.78
N LYS A 363 -18.88 9.11 12.72
CA LYS A 363 -17.95 9.01 11.60
C LYS A 363 -16.51 9.24 12.04
N TYR A 364 -16.26 10.28 12.84
CA TYR A 364 -14.92 10.59 13.32
C TYR A 364 -14.44 9.60 14.37
N ILE A 365 -15.32 9.08 15.22
CA ILE A 365 -15.01 8.00 16.17
C ILE A 365 -14.49 6.77 15.41
N SER A 366 -15.22 6.36 14.36
CA SER A 366 -14.78 5.23 13.51
C SER A 366 -13.43 5.48 12.85
N CYS A 367 -13.15 6.72 12.39
CA CYS A 367 -11.85 7.10 11.85
C CYS A 367 -10.74 7.03 12.91
N VAL A 368 -10.99 7.45 14.13
CA VAL A 368 -10.04 7.36 15.26
C VAL A 368 -9.71 5.90 15.54
N HIS A 369 -10.72 5.06 15.72
CA HIS A 369 -10.54 3.61 15.95
C HIS A 369 -9.72 2.95 14.83
N ALA A 370 -10.13 3.16 13.60
CA ALA A 370 -9.46 2.57 12.44
C ALA A 370 -8.00 3.00 12.32
N LEU A 371 -7.69 4.27 12.61
CA LEU A 371 -6.30 4.75 12.53
C LEU A 371 -5.45 4.24 13.70
N CYS A 372 -5.98 4.20 14.92
CA CYS A 372 -5.29 3.65 16.08
C CYS A 372 -4.99 2.15 15.89
N ALA A 373 -5.93 1.38 15.35
CA ALA A 373 -5.71 -0.02 15.01
C ALA A 373 -4.63 -0.19 13.91
N LYS A 374 -4.68 0.64 12.85
CA LYS A 374 -3.70 0.60 11.75
C LYS A 374 -2.30 1.05 12.17
N ARG A 375 -2.22 2.06 13.02
CA ARG A 375 -0.98 2.67 13.51
C ARG A 375 -1.00 2.79 15.03
N PRO A 376 -0.68 1.70 15.77
CA PRO A 376 -0.69 1.72 17.24
C PRO A 376 0.25 2.78 17.86
N SER A 377 1.22 3.27 17.09
CA SER A 377 2.13 4.35 17.52
C SER A 377 1.60 5.76 17.21
N VAL A 378 0.41 5.90 16.63
CA VAL A 378 -0.17 7.22 16.35
C VAL A 378 -0.41 7.96 17.67
N LYS A 379 0.01 9.23 17.71
CA LYS A 379 -0.19 10.07 18.88
C LYS A 379 -1.53 10.79 18.78
N LEU A 380 -2.15 10.97 19.93
CA LEU A 380 -3.40 11.73 20.06
C LEU A 380 -3.16 12.95 20.96
N ARG A 381 -3.80 14.06 20.60
CA ARG A 381 -3.65 15.34 21.27
C ARG A 381 -4.99 16.01 21.49
N LEU A 382 -5.19 16.51 22.69
CA LEU A 382 -6.33 17.38 23.03
C LEU A 382 -5.82 18.81 23.12
N ILE A 383 -6.48 19.73 22.40
CA ILE A 383 -6.27 21.18 22.51
C ILE A 383 -7.53 21.80 23.10
N VAL A 384 -7.39 22.55 24.17
CA VAL A 384 -8.49 23.21 24.86
C VAL A 384 -8.38 24.72 24.70
N ARG A 385 -9.42 25.34 24.17
CA ARG A 385 -9.50 26.81 23.95
C ARG A 385 -10.70 27.37 24.70
N LYS A 386 -10.48 27.84 25.93
CA LYS A 386 -11.51 28.52 26.75
C LYS A 386 -11.71 29.96 26.31
N ASN A 387 -12.87 30.52 26.62
CA ASN A 387 -13.21 31.94 26.45
C ASN A 387 -13.05 32.44 24.99
N ARG A 388 -13.52 31.64 24.02
CA ARG A 388 -13.50 32.02 22.62
C ARG A 388 -14.74 32.86 22.27
N GLU A 389 -14.52 33.97 21.60
CA GLU A 389 -15.57 34.83 21.07
C GLU A 389 -15.86 34.50 19.61
N ILE A 390 -16.66 33.46 19.38
CA ILE A 390 -17.03 32.99 18.05
C ILE A 390 -18.52 33.27 17.84
N SER A 391 -18.89 33.89 16.72
CA SER A 391 -20.27 34.06 16.30
C SER A 391 -20.82 32.80 15.62
N LYS A 392 -22.09 32.44 15.85
CA LYS A 392 -22.76 31.32 15.18
C LYS A 392 -22.74 31.53 13.66
N GLY A 393 -22.53 30.48 12.90
CA GLY A 393 -22.46 30.54 11.44
C GLY A 393 -21.18 31.15 10.87
N THR A 394 -20.16 31.37 11.69
CA THR A 394 -18.86 31.84 11.19
C THR A 394 -18.17 30.74 10.38
N GLY A 395 -17.83 30.99 9.14
CA GLY A 395 -17.26 29.98 8.22
C GLY A 395 -15.83 29.51 8.56
N THR A 396 -15.20 30.09 9.59
CA THR A 396 -13.87 29.62 10.07
C THR A 396 -13.76 29.83 11.58
N LEU A 397 -13.62 28.71 12.30
CA LEU A 397 -13.37 28.69 13.74
C LEU A 397 -11.91 28.99 14.08
N LEU A 398 -11.02 28.81 13.11
CA LEU A 398 -9.59 28.82 13.32
C LEU A 398 -9.01 30.23 13.14
N SER A 399 -8.53 30.82 14.23
CA SER A 399 -7.63 31.98 14.16
C SER A 399 -6.29 31.55 13.54
N GLU A 400 -5.50 32.53 13.08
CA GLU A 400 -4.14 32.25 12.58
C GLU A 400 -3.27 31.54 13.62
N ASN A 401 -3.39 31.90 14.90
CA ASN A 401 -2.68 31.27 16.00
C ASN A 401 -3.12 29.81 16.21
N ASP A 402 -4.41 29.49 16.04
CA ASP A 402 -4.92 28.13 16.16
C ASP A 402 -4.43 27.26 14.99
N ARG A 403 -4.36 27.83 13.78
CA ARG A 403 -3.77 27.16 12.62
C ARG A 403 -2.30 26.84 12.83
N LYS A 404 -1.51 27.82 13.31
CA LYS A 404 -0.09 27.64 13.65
C LYS A 404 0.11 26.61 14.76
N LEU A 405 -0.78 26.58 15.76
CA LEU A 405 -0.72 25.57 16.81
C LEU A 405 -1.03 24.18 16.27
N GLY A 406 -2.10 24.04 15.50
CA GLY A 406 -2.51 22.77 14.90
C GLY A 406 -1.47 22.19 13.92
N SER A 407 -0.75 23.05 13.18
CA SER A 407 0.29 22.60 12.24
C SER A 407 1.56 22.05 12.90
N LYS A 408 1.74 22.26 14.21
CA LYS A 408 2.85 21.61 14.97
C LYS A 408 2.62 20.12 15.18
N PHE A 409 1.41 19.62 14.97
CA PHE A 409 0.98 18.26 15.26
C PHE A 409 0.40 17.60 13.99
N ASP A 410 1.11 17.73 12.87
CA ASP A 410 0.64 17.25 11.57
C ASP A 410 0.61 15.71 11.43
N ASP A 411 1.33 15.01 12.32
CA ASP A 411 1.38 13.53 12.36
C ASP A 411 0.53 12.93 13.50
N GLU A 412 -0.26 13.77 14.21
CA GLU A 412 -1.09 13.35 15.33
C GLU A 412 -2.58 13.47 14.98
N ILE A 413 -3.43 12.67 15.67
CA ILE A 413 -4.87 12.94 15.73
C ILE A 413 -5.06 14.09 16.71
N VAL A 414 -5.65 15.21 16.28
CA VAL A 414 -5.82 16.40 17.11
C VAL A 414 -7.29 16.70 17.27
N LEU A 415 -7.81 16.57 18.49
CA LEU A 415 -9.13 17.06 18.87
C LEU A 415 -8.97 18.44 19.54
N THR A 416 -9.56 19.47 18.95
CA THR A 416 -9.60 20.80 19.54
C THR A 416 -11.01 21.11 20.00
N LEU A 417 -11.17 21.53 21.26
CA LEU A 417 -12.42 21.94 21.83
C LEU A 417 -12.40 23.46 22.11
N TYR A 418 -13.34 24.18 21.52
CA TYR A 418 -13.53 25.62 21.73
C TYR A 418 -14.73 25.88 22.65
N ARG A 419 -14.49 26.44 23.82
CA ARG A 419 -15.56 26.87 24.72
C ARG A 419 -15.98 28.29 24.38
N VAL A 420 -17.24 28.47 24.05
CA VAL A 420 -17.88 29.77 23.83
C VAL A 420 -18.88 30.05 24.94
N ASN A 421 -19.06 31.32 25.29
CA ASN A 421 -19.98 31.73 26.35
C ASN A 421 -21.48 31.70 25.92
N GLY A 422 -21.74 31.50 24.64
CA GLY A 422 -23.09 31.37 24.11
C GLY A 422 -23.86 32.67 24.02
N GLU A 423 -23.20 33.80 23.86
CA GLU A 423 -23.82 35.14 23.84
C GLU A 423 -24.87 35.28 22.75
N VAL A 424 -26.07 35.77 23.13
CA VAL A 424 -27.21 36.00 22.23
C VAL A 424 -26.84 37.01 21.11
N ALA A 425 -26.04 38.03 21.44
CA ALA A 425 -25.56 39.00 20.47
C ALA A 425 -24.71 38.41 19.37
N LYS A 426 -24.15 37.21 19.57
CA LYS A 426 -23.36 36.45 18.61
C LYS A 426 -24.14 35.31 17.94
N GLY A 427 -25.47 35.31 18.07
CA GLY A 427 -26.38 34.35 17.47
C GLY A 427 -26.57 33.05 18.26
N TRP A 428 -26.05 32.97 19.49
CA TRP A 428 -26.20 31.80 20.36
C TRP A 428 -27.45 31.91 21.25
N ASN A 429 -27.72 30.84 22.00
CA ASN A 429 -28.95 30.72 22.84
C ASN A 429 -28.81 31.24 24.28
N GLY A 430 -27.73 31.90 24.64
CA GLY A 430 -27.43 32.41 25.98
C GLY A 430 -26.80 31.39 26.93
N LYS A 431 -26.48 30.16 26.44
CA LYS A 431 -25.84 29.10 27.22
C LYS A 431 -24.42 28.82 26.70
N PRO A 432 -23.44 28.57 27.58
CA PRO A 432 -22.13 28.16 27.16
C PRO A 432 -22.16 26.78 26.47
N LEU A 433 -21.29 26.57 25.50
CA LEU A 433 -21.19 25.34 24.78
C LEU A 433 -19.76 25.07 24.26
N TRP A 434 -19.49 23.82 23.86
CA TRP A 434 -18.24 23.41 23.25
C TRP A 434 -18.43 23.17 21.76
N ILE A 435 -17.50 23.68 20.97
CA ILE A 435 -17.44 23.46 19.52
C ILE A 435 -16.27 22.52 19.24
N PRO A 436 -16.51 21.32 18.69
CA PRO A 436 -15.45 20.41 18.34
C PRO A 436 -14.79 20.78 17.00
N ASN A 437 -13.48 20.49 16.89
CA ASN A 437 -12.74 20.47 15.65
C ASN A 437 -11.75 19.30 15.70
N ILE A 438 -11.87 18.40 14.76
CA ILE A 438 -10.95 17.26 14.65
C ILE A 438 -10.09 17.39 13.41
N LYS A 439 -8.80 17.02 13.53
CA LYS A 439 -7.84 16.94 12.45
C LYS A 439 -7.11 15.61 12.54
N PHE A 440 -7.03 14.91 11.42
CA PHE A 440 -6.23 13.69 11.29
C PHE A 440 -4.83 13.99 10.74
N PRO A 441 -3.85 13.07 10.93
CA PRO A 441 -2.51 13.23 10.36
C PRO A 441 -2.52 13.56 8.88
N LYS A 442 -1.56 14.38 8.42
CA LYS A 442 -1.32 14.60 6.99
C LYS A 442 -0.98 13.29 6.29
N ASN A 443 -1.13 13.26 4.97
CA ASN A 443 -0.77 12.12 4.11
C ASN A 443 -1.60 10.85 4.30
N ILE A 444 -2.78 10.95 4.91
CA ILE A 444 -3.77 9.87 4.93
C ILE A 444 -5.10 10.33 4.38
N CYS A 445 -5.88 9.40 3.84
CA CYS A 445 -7.26 9.63 3.43
C CYS A 445 -8.10 8.43 3.88
N PHE A 446 -9.22 8.73 4.53
CA PHE A 446 -10.23 7.73 4.86
C PHE A 446 -11.28 7.77 3.75
N TYR A 447 -11.59 6.61 3.20
CA TYR A 447 -12.70 6.43 2.31
C TYR A 447 -13.80 5.72 3.07
N ASP A 448 -14.94 6.37 3.12
CA ASP A 448 -16.03 6.01 4.01
C ASP A 448 -17.22 5.52 3.21
N THR A 449 -17.93 4.59 3.83
CA THR A 449 -19.12 3.92 3.32
C THR A 449 -20.38 4.32 4.11
N PHE A 450 -20.30 5.34 4.96
CA PHE A 450 -21.47 5.81 5.68
C PHE A 450 -22.52 6.36 4.71
N GLU A 451 -23.75 5.89 4.85
CA GLU A 451 -24.91 6.53 4.26
C GLU A 451 -25.07 7.94 4.88
N ASN A 452 -25.17 8.95 4.01
CA ASN A 452 -25.52 10.31 4.44
C ASN A 452 -26.97 10.36 4.93
#